data_d161a8dada6d4d11a466f7494ff2de86
#
_entry.id   d161a8dada6d4d11a466f7494ff2de86
#
_cell.length_a   1.000
_cell.length_b   1.000
_cell.length_c   1.000
_cell.angle_alpha   90.00
_cell.angle_beta   90.00
_cell.angle_gamma   90.00
#
_symmetry.space_group_name_H-M   'P 1'
#
loop_
_entity.id
_entity.type
_entity.pdbx_description
1 polymer ?
#
loop_
_entity_poly.entity_id
_entity_poly.type
_entity_poly.pdbx_seq_one_letter_code
_entity_poly.pdbx_strand_id
1 'polypeptide(L)'
;AWDMLGMEPAYMVSNRVRSVKICPGTTFCKRAKQDSVHLGMQLERKYLSQEMPNKMKIGVSGCLNSCTESRMKDVGVIGSVEGWSVYAGGSGGAHPRIGDLIAEVTTEKEALALVDRIIEYYKANAQIERMGEFIDRIGLDAFKEAVLGDLDWVLTLVKAAEPIVNLPGHGNDPEVETPRLEPGQPITPDTIIRDIVDIYPNTVPVLQSIGMGCLGCPSSTMEPLWQAAEIHGVNVYDLLNKLETARKGA
;
A
#
# COMPACT_ATOMS: atom_id res chain seq x y z
N ALA A 1 -9.95 16.12 20.90
CA ALA A 1 -9.38 16.84 19.74
C ALA A 1 -9.20 15.88 18.55
N TRP A 2 -8.58 14.70 18.74
CA TRP A 2 -8.35 13.71 17.65
C TRP A 2 -9.66 13.25 17.02
N ASP A 3 -10.66 12.87 17.85
CA ASP A 3 -11.98 12.43 17.39
C ASP A 3 -12.71 13.49 16.55
N MET A 4 -12.53 14.79 16.90
CA MET A 4 -13.13 15.90 16.15
C MET A 4 -12.51 16.09 14.75
N LEU A 5 -11.29 15.55 14.55
CA LEU A 5 -10.55 15.60 13.28
C LEU A 5 -10.66 14.28 12.50
N GLY A 6 -11.44 13.32 13.01
CA GLY A 6 -11.53 11.99 12.41
C GLY A 6 -10.20 11.20 12.45
N MET A 7 -9.30 11.57 13.37
CA MET A 7 -7.98 10.95 13.50
C MET A 7 -7.97 9.95 14.64
N GLU A 8 -7.45 8.77 14.40
CA GLU A 8 -7.19 7.79 15.45
C GLU A 8 -5.75 7.91 15.97
N PRO A 9 -5.54 7.82 17.30
CA PRO A 9 -4.19 7.84 17.86
C PRO A 9 -3.42 6.58 17.48
N ALA A 10 -2.17 6.72 17.06
CA ALA A 10 -1.28 5.58 16.87
C ALA A 10 -0.95 4.96 18.24
N TYR A 11 -1.34 3.72 18.49
CA TYR A 11 -1.08 3.01 19.74
C TYR A 11 0.39 2.55 19.83
N MET A 12 1.27 3.49 20.19
CA MET A 12 2.74 3.28 20.18
C MET A 12 3.25 2.42 21.34
N VAL A 13 2.49 2.20 22.40
CA VAL A 13 2.99 1.76 23.72
C VAL A 13 2.35 0.48 24.26
N SER A 14 1.46 -0.18 23.52
CA SER A 14 0.75 -1.37 24.01
C SER A 14 1.12 -2.66 23.25
N ASN A 15 0.69 -3.80 23.80
CA ASN A 15 0.75 -5.11 23.13
C ASN A 15 -0.31 -5.18 22.03
N ARG A 16 -0.08 -4.45 20.97
CA ARG A 16 -0.99 -4.30 19.83
C ARG A 16 -0.23 -4.29 18.51
N VAL A 17 -0.95 -4.50 17.43
CA VAL A 17 -0.44 -4.18 16.10
C VAL A 17 -0.27 -2.67 16.00
N ARG A 18 0.95 -2.25 15.68
CA ARG A 18 1.28 -0.86 15.36
C ARG A 18 0.98 -0.61 13.88
N SER A 19 1.20 0.62 13.41
CA SER A 19 1.04 0.93 11.99
C SER A 19 1.80 -0.06 11.10
N VAL A 20 1.21 -0.47 10.00
CA VAL A 20 1.86 -1.24 8.94
C VAL A 20 2.80 -0.31 8.17
N LYS A 21 4.08 -0.67 8.04
CA LYS A 21 5.02 0.09 7.23
C LYS A 21 4.90 -0.37 5.78
N ILE A 22 4.51 0.55 4.89
CA ILE A 22 4.21 0.26 3.49
C ILE A 22 5.19 1.03 2.61
N CYS A 23 5.80 0.39 1.61
CA CYS A 23 6.59 1.10 0.62
C CYS A 23 5.69 1.64 -0.50
N PRO A 24 6.18 2.59 -1.34
CA PRO A 24 5.37 3.18 -2.40
C PRO A 24 4.81 2.22 -3.45
N GLY A 25 5.32 0.98 -3.55
CA GLY A 25 4.82 -0.04 -4.47
C GLY A 25 4.85 0.37 -5.95
N THR A 26 4.12 -0.36 -6.78
CA THR A 26 3.99 -0.06 -8.21
C THR A 26 3.29 1.26 -8.47
N THR A 27 2.52 1.75 -7.53
CA THR A 27 1.83 3.05 -7.63
C THR A 27 2.83 4.21 -7.82
N PHE A 28 3.98 4.20 -7.08
CA PHE A 28 4.91 5.34 -7.07
C PHE A 28 6.38 4.94 -7.30
N CYS A 29 6.71 3.66 -7.47
CA CYS A 29 8.09 3.21 -7.58
C CYS A 29 8.33 2.35 -8.82
N LYS A 30 9.19 2.82 -9.73
CA LYS A 30 9.57 2.09 -10.97
C LYS A 30 10.26 0.74 -10.71
N ARG A 31 10.83 0.52 -9.52
CA ARG A 31 11.51 -0.73 -9.16
C ARG A 31 10.57 -1.76 -8.56
N ALA A 32 9.41 -1.35 -8.10
CA ALA A 32 8.43 -2.26 -7.50
C ALA A 32 7.94 -3.28 -8.55
N LYS A 33 7.64 -4.47 -8.07
CA LYS A 33 7.12 -5.60 -8.86
C LYS A 33 5.68 -5.92 -8.49
N GLN A 34 5.28 -5.52 -7.26
CA GLN A 34 3.96 -5.77 -6.71
C GLN A 34 3.37 -4.49 -6.09
N ASP A 35 2.05 -4.42 -6.01
CA ASP A 35 1.33 -3.33 -5.37
C ASP A 35 1.33 -3.49 -3.83
N SER A 36 2.40 -3.03 -3.21
CA SER A 36 2.53 -3.05 -1.76
C SER A 36 1.59 -2.07 -1.05
N VAL A 37 1.11 -1.04 -1.74
CA VAL A 37 0.16 -0.08 -1.17
C VAL A 37 -1.18 -0.75 -0.97
N HIS A 38 -1.69 -1.43 -1.99
CA HIS A 38 -2.97 -2.13 -1.89
C HIS A 38 -2.96 -3.20 -0.79
N LEU A 39 -2.00 -4.13 -0.81
CA LEU A 39 -1.87 -5.17 0.21
C LEU A 39 -1.65 -4.58 1.61
N GLY A 40 -0.77 -3.59 1.73
CA GLY A 40 -0.43 -2.99 3.01
C GLY A 40 -1.61 -2.24 3.65
N MET A 41 -2.41 -1.55 2.85
CA MET A 41 -3.62 -0.86 3.33
C MET A 41 -4.71 -1.84 3.78
N GLN A 42 -4.84 -3.00 3.15
CA GLN A 42 -5.74 -4.06 3.61
C GLN A 42 -5.32 -4.57 4.99
N LEU A 43 -4.02 -4.84 5.17
CA LEU A 43 -3.46 -5.27 6.46
C LEU A 43 -3.61 -4.19 7.53
N GLU A 44 -3.36 -2.92 7.21
CA GLU A 44 -3.53 -1.80 8.13
C GLU A 44 -4.97 -1.71 8.63
N ARG A 45 -5.95 -1.73 7.75
CA ARG A 45 -7.37 -1.68 8.12
C ARG A 45 -7.81 -2.85 8.99
N LYS A 46 -7.30 -4.03 8.65
CA LYS A 46 -7.69 -5.24 9.36
C LYS A 46 -7.07 -5.33 10.75
N TYR A 47 -5.81 -4.92 10.89
CA TYR A 47 -5.03 -5.23 12.08
C TYR A 47 -4.63 -4.04 12.94
N LEU A 48 -4.69 -2.81 12.42
CA LEU A 48 -4.32 -1.64 13.21
C LEU A 48 -4.98 -1.66 14.59
N SER A 49 -4.17 -1.49 15.62
CA SER A 49 -4.61 -1.44 17.02
C SER A 49 -5.20 -2.73 17.59
N GLN A 50 -5.25 -3.84 16.86
CA GLN A 50 -5.67 -5.11 17.42
C GLN A 50 -4.75 -5.56 18.57
N GLU A 51 -5.34 -6.11 19.62
CA GLU A 51 -4.61 -6.66 20.75
C GLU A 51 -3.87 -7.94 20.36
N MET A 52 -2.62 -8.04 20.80
CA MET A 52 -1.71 -9.13 20.51
C MET A 52 -1.00 -9.58 21.81
N PRO A 53 -0.45 -10.79 21.88
CA PRO A 53 0.37 -11.23 23.03
C PRO A 53 1.52 -10.29 23.34
N ASN A 54 2.12 -9.66 22.32
CA ASN A 54 3.14 -8.62 22.44
C ASN A 54 3.00 -7.62 21.30
N LYS A 55 3.76 -6.51 21.35
CA LYS A 55 3.79 -5.52 20.28
C LYS A 55 4.11 -6.19 18.93
N MET A 56 3.34 -5.88 17.92
CA MET A 56 3.52 -6.41 16.57
C MET A 56 3.77 -5.28 15.57
N LYS A 57 4.70 -5.52 14.65
CA LYS A 57 4.99 -4.63 13.52
C LYS A 57 4.88 -5.43 12.22
N ILE A 58 4.21 -4.85 11.25
CA ILE A 58 4.06 -5.43 9.92
C ILE A 58 4.79 -4.55 8.91
N GLY A 59 5.38 -5.13 7.88
CA GLY A 59 6.04 -4.38 6.81
C GLY A 59 5.80 -5.00 5.45
N VAL A 60 5.36 -4.18 4.49
CA VAL A 60 5.07 -4.61 3.12
C VAL A 60 5.94 -3.85 2.13
N SER A 61 6.73 -4.57 1.36
CA SER A 61 7.62 -4.03 0.31
C SER A 61 7.25 -4.60 -1.04
N GLY A 62 7.11 -3.77 -2.05
CA GLY A 62 6.72 -4.18 -3.41
C GLY A 62 7.87 -4.78 -4.25
N CYS A 63 9.09 -4.92 -3.70
CA CYS A 63 10.22 -5.59 -4.35
C CYS A 63 11.30 -5.98 -3.36
N LEU A 64 12.30 -6.75 -3.83
CA LEU A 64 13.42 -7.28 -3.05
C LEU A 64 14.30 -6.20 -2.37
N ASN A 65 14.20 -4.93 -2.75
CA ASN A 65 14.89 -3.84 -2.05
C ASN A 65 14.43 -3.69 -0.60
N SER A 66 13.28 -4.26 -0.22
CA SER A 66 12.77 -4.34 1.15
C SER A 66 12.83 -3.00 1.90
N CYS A 67 12.38 -1.90 1.27
CA CYS A 67 12.46 -0.54 1.79
C CYS A 67 11.74 -0.33 3.13
N THR A 68 10.80 -1.21 3.48
CA THR A 68 10.14 -1.21 4.79
C THR A 68 10.87 -2.05 5.82
N GLU A 69 12.04 -2.60 5.48
CA GLU A 69 12.78 -3.54 6.33
C GLU A 69 11.89 -4.75 6.71
N SER A 70 11.13 -5.28 5.73
CA SER A 70 10.11 -6.31 5.97
C SER A 70 10.65 -7.52 6.73
N ARG A 71 11.89 -7.97 6.44
CA ARG A 71 12.52 -9.09 7.15
C ARG A 71 12.89 -8.80 8.61
N MET A 72 12.78 -7.54 9.04
CA MET A 72 13.01 -7.12 10.44
C MET A 72 11.70 -6.72 11.13
N LYS A 73 10.57 -7.18 10.64
CA LYS A 73 9.24 -7.00 11.24
C LYS A 73 8.73 -8.33 11.75
N ASP A 74 7.80 -8.28 12.70
CA ASP A 74 7.16 -9.50 13.23
C ASP A 74 6.48 -10.28 12.09
N VAL A 75 5.84 -9.56 11.16
CA VAL A 75 5.38 -10.09 9.88
C VAL A 75 5.90 -9.20 8.75
N GLY A 76 6.54 -9.81 7.76
CA GLY A 76 7.11 -9.13 6.61
C GLY A 76 6.63 -9.71 5.31
N VAL A 77 6.26 -8.86 4.36
CA VAL A 77 5.87 -9.28 3.01
C VAL A 77 6.73 -8.54 1.98
N ILE A 78 7.28 -9.29 1.03
CA ILE A 78 8.17 -8.75 0.00
C ILE A 78 7.70 -9.24 -1.36
N GLY A 79 7.40 -8.31 -2.25
CA GLY A 79 7.03 -8.60 -3.63
C GLY A 79 8.21 -9.04 -4.50
N SER A 80 7.95 -9.92 -5.43
CA SER A 80 8.85 -10.34 -6.51
C SER A 80 8.10 -10.32 -7.84
N VAL A 81 8.79 -10.66 -8.93
CA VAL A 81 8.13 -10.82 -10.24
C VAL A 81 7.11 -11.97 -10.22
N GLU A 82 7.38 -12.99 -9.41
CA GLU A 82 6.61 -14.22 -9.35
C GLU A 82 5.47 -14.19 -8.33
N GLY A 83 5.44 -13.15 -7.47
CA GLY A 83 4.43 -13.02 -6.41
C GLY A 83 5.01 -12.40 -5.13
N TRP A 84 4.77 -13.03 -3.99
CA TRP A 84 5.07 -12.50 -2.68
C TRP A 84 5.80 -13.51 -1.81
N SER A 85 6.87 -13.09 -1.16
CA SER A 85 7.54 -13.86 -0.10
C SER A 85 7.05 -13.36 1.26
N VAL A 86 6.54 -14.26 2.10
CA VAL A 86 6.02 -13.94 3.44
C VAL A 86 7.00 -14.42 4.50
N TYR A 87 7.37 -13.51 5.40
CA TYR A 87 8.32 -13.72 6.49
C TYR A 87 7.65 -13.53 7.84
N ALA A 88 8.11 -14.25 8.86
CA ALA A 88 7.65 -14.09 10.23
C ALA A 88 8.81 -14.07 11.24
N GLY A 89 8.60 -13.42 12.38
CA GLY A 89 9.51 -13.45 13.52
C GLY A 89 10.67 -12.47 13.48
N GLY A 90 10.68 -11.52 12.55
CA GLY A 90 11.73 -10.48 12.50
C GLY A 90 11.61 -9.45 13.62
N SER A 91 12.74 -8.90 14.04
CA SER A 91 12.79 -7.79 14.98
C SER A 91 14.06 -6.96 14.81
N GLY A 92 13.94 -5.63 14.89
CA GLY A 92 15.06 -4.67 14.85
C GLY A 92 15.32 -4.02 16.21
N GLY A 93 15.02 -4.70 17.31
CA GLY A 93 15.20 -4.17 18.66
C GLY A 93 16.59 -4.44 19.24
N ALA A 94 16.70 -4.45 20.60
CA ALA A 94 17.94 -4.71 21.32
C ALA A 94 18.55 -6.09 20.99
N HIS A 95 17.69 -7.06 20.68
CA HIS A 95 18.09 -8.36 20.15
C HIS A 95 17.54 -8.50 18.72
N PRO A 96 18.31 -8.08 17.72
CA PRO A 96 17.86 -8.11 16.33
C PRO A 96 17.74 -9.56 15.84
N ARG A 97 16.65 -9.84 15.12
CA ARG A 97 16.38 -11.12 14.50
C ARG A 97 15.90 -10.91 13.07
N ILE A 98 16.42 -11.66 12.14
CA ILE A 98 15.91 -11.72 10.77
C ILE A 98 14.71 -12.67 10.75
N GLY A 99 13.63 -12.26 10.16
CA GLY A 99 12.44 -13.09 9.99
C GLY A 99 12.70 -14.28 9.07
N ASP A 100 12.12 -15.41 9.43
CA ASP A 100 12.18 -16.64 8.64
C ASP A 100 11.22 -16.56 7.45
N LEU A 101 11.64 -17.07 6.30
CA LEU A 101 10.75 -17.26 5.16
C LEU A 101 9.76 -18.39 5.50
N ILE A 102 8.48 -18.04 5.51
CA ILE A 102 7.40 -19.00 5.75
C ILE A 102 6.99 -19.67 4.46
N ALA A 103 6.59 -18.88 3.46
CA ALA A 103 6.30 -19.37 2.12
C ALA A 103 6.43 -18.27 1.06
N GLU A 104 6.47 -18.70 -0.19
CA GLU A 104 6.29 -17.86 -1.37
C GLU A 104 4.94 -18.19 -1.99
N VAL A 105 4.19 -17.16 -2.36
CA VAL A 105 2.85 -17.27 -2.91
C VAL A 105 2.71 -16.39 -4.16
N THR A 106 1.83 -16.76 -5.06
CA THR A 106 1.75 -16.12 -6.37
C THR A 106 0.83 -14.91 -6.39
N THR A 107 -0.19 -14.91 -5.55
CA THR A 107 -1.21 -13.86 -5.54
C THR A 107 -1.22 -13.06 -4.25
N GLU A 108 -1.71 -11.83 -4.33
CA GLU A 108 -1.93 -10.97 -3.17
C GLU A 108 -2.92 -11.58 -2.16
N LYS A 109 -3.97 -12.25 -2.66
CA LYS A 109 -4.97 -12.91 -1.82
C LYS A 109 -4.35 -14.05 -0.99
N GLU A 110 -3.48 -14.83 -1.59
CA GLU A 110 -2.73 -15.87 -0.88
C GLU A 110 -1.78 -15.26 0.16
N ALA A 111 -1.10 -14.16 -0.18
CA ALA A 111 -0.24 -13.44 0.77
C ALA A 111 -1.04 -12.93 1.97
N LEU A 112 -2.20 -12.30 1.72
CA LEU A 112 -3.09 -11.82 2.77
C LEU A 112 -3.58 -12.97 3.66
N ALA A 113 -4.04 -14.07 3.07
CA ALA A 113 -4.53 -15.23 3.79
C ALA A 113 -3.43 -15.88 4.65
N LEU A 114 -2.20 -15.96 4.14
CA LEU A 114 -1.07 -16.49 4.90
C LEU A 114 -0.70 -15.57 6.08
N VAL A 115 -0.67 -14.26 5.86
CA VAL A 115 -0.46 -13.28 6.95
C VAL A 115 -1.54 -13.41 8.02
N ASP A 116 -2.80 -13.56 7.62
CA ASP A 116 -3.92 -13.76 8.53
C ASP A 116 -3.69 -15.00 9.42
N ARG A 117 -3.31 -16.12 8.82
CA ARG A 117 -3.07 -17.34 9.57
C ARG A 117 -1.87 -17.24 10.52
N ILE A 118 -0.80 -16.63 10.06
CA ILE A 118 0.36 -16.36 10.92
C ILE A 118 -0.04 -15.56 12.16
N ILE A 119 -0.81 -14.51 11.97
CA ILE A 119 -1.24 -13.63 13.06
C ILE A 119 -2.21 -14.35 14.00
N GLU A 120 -3.21 -15.03 13.47
CA GLU A 120 -4.20 -15.76 14.29
C GLU A 120 -3.55 -16.93 15.06
N TYR A 121 -2.63 -17.68 14.42
CA TYR A 121 -1.91 -18.74 15.10
C TYR A 121 -1.04 -18.21 16.25
N TYR A 122 -0.30 -17.12 16.00
CA TYR A 122 0.48 -16.44 17.02
C TYR A 122 -0.42 -15.96 18.17
N LYS A 123 -1.54 -15.32 17.85
CA LYS A 123 -2.49 -14.78 18.81
C LYS A 123 -3.09 -15.86 19.74
N ALA A 124 -3.36 -17.05 19.17
CA ALA A 124 -3.97 -18.16 19.88
C ALA A 124 -2.96 -18.96 20.76
N ASN A 125 -1.67 -18.98 20.40
CA ASN A 125 -0.70 -19.93 20.99
C ASN A 125 0.50 -19.28 21.68
N ALA A 126 0.76 -17.99 21.42
CA ALA A 126 1.86 -17.30 22.07
C ALA A 126 1.47 -16.85 23.50
N GLN A 127 2.49 -16.81 24.36
CA GLN A 127 2.43 -16.18 25.67
C GLN A 127 2.74 -14.68 25.55
N ILE A 128 3.23 -14.03 26.64
CA ILE A 128 3.71 -12.64 26.57
C ILE A 128 5.12 -12.64 25.96
N GLU A 129 5.22 -12.95 24.68
CA GLU A 129 6.48 -13.07 23.94
C GLU A 129 6.32 -12.48 22.53
N ARG A 130 7.40 -12.05 21.92
CA ARG A 130 7.38 -11.59 20.53
C ARG A 130 7.29 -12.76 19.57
N MET A 131 6.81 -12.51 18.36
CA MET A 131 6.64 -13.56 17.34
C MET A 131 7.94 -14.34 17.07
N GLY A 132 9.10 -13.68 17.05
CA GLY A 132 10.39 -14.36 16.88
C GLY A 132 10.70 -15.30 18.04
N GLU A 133 10.50 -14.86 19.29
CA GLU A 133 10.67 -15.67 20.49
C GLU A 133 9.69 -16.85 20.53
N PHE A 134 8.46 -16.64 20.09
CA PHE A 134 7.46 -17.68 19.94
C PHE A 134 7.90 -18.76 18.94
N ILE A 135 8.37 -18.35 17.75
CA ILE A 135 8.88 -19.28 16.73
C ILE A 135 10.09 -20.04 17.25
N ASP A 136 11.02 -19.36 17.94
CA ASP A 136 12.21 -20.00 18.51
C ASP A 136 11.84 -21.01 19.61
N ARG A 137 10.78 -20.75 20.39
CA ARG A 137 10.27 -21.65 21.43
C ARG A 137 9.62 -22.91 20.88
N ILE A 138 8.78 -22.80 19.85
CA ILE A 138 8.03 -23.95 19.30
C ILE A 138 8.78 -24.66 18.17
N GLY A 139 9.77 -24.03 17.58
CA GLY A 139 10.52 -24.47 16.40
C GLY A 139 9.90 -24.03 15.09
N LEU A 140 10.74 -23.63 14.14
CA LEU A 140 10.30 -23.11 12.83
C LEU A 140 9.48 -24.13 12.03
N ASP A 141 9.89 -25.40 12.04
CA ASP A 141 9.18 -26.45 11.30
C ASP A 141 7.77 -26.66 11.84
N ALA A 142 7.60 -26.71 13.16
CA ALA A 142 6.31 -26.82 13.80
C ALA A 142 5.42 -25.57 13.51
N PHE A 143 6.04 -24.39 13.51
CA PHE A 143 5.33 -23.15 13.12
C PHE A 143 4.85 -23.21 11.67
N LYS A 144 5.74 -23.60 10.73
CA LYS A 144 5.39 -23.77 9.31
C LYS A 144 4.30 -24.81 9.11
N GLU A 145 4.42 -25.97 9.73
CA GLU A 145 3.40 -27.01 9.67
C GLU A 145 2.03 -26.49 10.13
N ALA A 146 1.99 -25.74 11.23
CA ALA A 146 0.75 -25.19 11.76
C ALA A 146 0.11 -24.11 10.86
N VAL A 147 0.94 -23.27 10.19
CA VAL A 147 0.44 -22.19 9.35
C VAL A 147 0.27 -22.57 7.89
N LEU A 148 0.91 -23.65 7.42
CA LEU A 148 0.87 -24.12 6.02
C LEU A 148 0.13 -25.47 5.88
N GLY A 149 -0.08 -26.21 6.96
CA GLY A 149 -0.46 -27.63 7.00
C GLY A 149 -1.77 -28.02 6.30
N ASP A 150 -2.52 -27.06 5.79
CA ASP A 150 -3.71 -27.27 4.99
C ASP A 150 -3.77 -26.23 3.89
N LEU A 151 -3.08 -26.44 2.77
CA LEU A 151 -3.15 -25.52 1.62
C LEU A 151 -4.57 -25.38 1.06
N ASP A 152 -5.42 -26.38 1.21
CA ASP A 152 -6.82 -26.32 0.79
C ASP A 152 -7.63 -25.23 1.52
N TRP A 153 -7.24 -24.86 2.75
CA TRP A 153 -7.93 -23.76 3.45
C TRP A 153 -7.57 -22.39 2.85
N VAL A 154 -6.36 -22.18 2.31
CA VAL A 154 -6.01 -20.95 1.59
C VAL A 154 -7.00 -20.73 0.46
N LEU A 155 -7.26 -21.77 -0.32
CA LEU A 155 -8.24 -21.75 -1.39
C LEU A 155 -9.67 -21.56 -0.87
N THR A 156 -9.98 -22.08 0.32
CA THR A 156 -11.29 -21.92 0.96
C THR A 156 -11.48 -20.51 1.51
N LEU A 157 -10.49 -19.92 2.16
CA LEU A 157 -10.54 -18.52 2.63
C LEU A 157 -10.58 -17.53 1.46
N VAL A 158 -9.85 -17.78 0.40
CA VAL A 158 -9.91 -16.97 -0.83
C VAL A 158 -11.30 -17.02 -1.46
N LYS A 159 -12.00 -18.14 -1.35
CA LYS A 159 -13.40 -18.29 -1.82
C LYS A 159 -14.44 -17.69 -0.88
N ALA A 160 -14.16 -17.70 0.43
CA ALA A 160 -15.06 -17.19 1.47
C ALA A 160 -14.84 -15.70 1.82
N ALA A 161 -13.73 -15.11 1.39
CA ALA A 161 -13.50 -13.68 1.59
C ALA A 161 -14.53 -12.90 0.78
N GLU A 162 -15.38 -12.14 1.48
CA GLU A 162 -16.21 -11.14 0.82
C GLU A 162 -15.34 -10.22 -0.03
N PRO A 163 -15.83 -9.76 -1.19
CA PRO A 163 -15.08 -8.81 -1.99
C PRO A 163 -14.73 -7.62 -1.11
N ILE A 164 -13.44 -7.37 -0.96
CA ILE A 164 -12.94 -6.23 -0.18
C ILE A 164 -13.54 -4.99 -0.82
N VAL A 165 -14.29 -4.23 -0.03
CA VAL A 165 -14.93 -3.00 -0.48
C VAL A 165 -13.84 -2.13 -1.11
N ASN A 166 -13.96 -1.89 -2.40
CA ASN A 166 -13.07 -1.03 -3.14
C ASN A 166 -13.06 0.34 -2.47
N LEU A 167 -11.86 0.79 -2.13
CA LEU A 167 -11.69 2.10 -1.55
C LEU A 167 -11.51 3.09 -2.68
N PRO A 168 -12.18 4.24 -2.62
CA PRO A 168 -11.93 5.30 -3.58
C PRO A 168 -10.43 5.63 -3.59
N GLY A 169 -9.80 5.58 -4.76
CA GLY A 169 -8.42 6.05 -4.98
C GLY A 169 -7.32 4.99 -5.03
N HIS A 170 -7.63 3.69 -5.07
CA HIS A 170 -6.65 2.64 -5.32
C HIS A 170 -6.84 2.01 -6.69
N GLY A 171 -5.79 1.92 -7.47
CA GLY A 171 -5.74 1.56 -8.89
C GLY A 171 -6.18 0.14 -9.30
N ASN A 172 -6.99 -0.54 -8.48
CA ASN A 172 -7.76 -1.74 -8.80
C ASN A 172 -9.27 -1.51 -8.63
N ASP A 173 -9.71 -0.26 -8.50
CA ASP A 173 -11.09 0.03 -8.85
C ASP A 173 -11.28 -0.52 -10.28
N PRO A 174 -12.40 -1.23 -10.58
CA PRO A 174 -12.74 -1.50 -11.96
C PRO A 174 -12.55 -0.17 -12.65
N GLU A 175 -11.70 -0.13 -13.70
CA GLU A 175 -11.40 1.10 -14.40
C GLU A 175 -12.68 1.90 -14.48
N VAL A 176 -12.87 2.84 -13.57
CA VAL A 176 -13.73 3.97 -13.84
C VAL A 176 -12.99 4.59 -14.98
N GLU A 177 -13.42 4.26 -16.21
CA GLU A 177 -13.00 4.97 -17.38
C GLU A 177 -13.26 6.43 -17.06
N THR A 178 -12.27 7.09 -16.46
CA THR A 178 -12.29 8.54 -16.41
C THR A 178 -12.29 8.91 -17.86
N PRO A 179 -13.37 9.55 -18.36
CA PRO A 179 -13.50 9.82 -19.77
C PRO A 179 -12.23 10.56 -20.17
N ARG A 180 -11.43 9.93 -21.03
CA ARG A 180 -10.19 10.53 -21.53
C ARG A 180 -10.57 11.83 -22.24
N LEU A 181 -9.84 12.89 -21.94
CA LEU A 181 -10.02 14.15 -22.62
C LEU A 181 -9.83 13.94 -24.13
N GLU A 182 -10.81 14.34 -24.93
CA GLU A 182 -10.71 14.28 -26.39
C GLU A 182 -10.27 15.63 -26.96
N PRO A 183 -9.59 15.64 -28.12
CA PRO A 183 -9.24 16.89 -28.78
C PRO A 183 -10.47 17.78 -29.01
N GLY A 184 -10.41 19.02 -28.55
CA GLY A 184 -11.50 19.97 -28.63
C GLY A 184 -12.39 20.08 -27.41
N GLN A 185 -12.36 19.12 -26.49
CA GLN A 185 -13.09 19.18 -25.23
C GLN A 185 -12.47 20.21 -24.26
N PRO A 186 -13.27 20.88 -23.43
CA PRO A 186 -12.77 21.79 -22.41
C PRO A 186 -12.06 21.02 -21.29
N ILE A 187 -11.00 21.61 -20.73
CA ILE A 187 -10.36 21.11 -19.53
C ILE A 187 -11.29 21.39 -18.33
N THR A 188 -11.46 20.41 -17.46
CA THR A 188 -12.25 20.51 -16.22
C THR A 188 -11.38 20.27 -14.99
N PRO A 189 -11.84 20.60 -13.76
CA PRO A 189 -11.10 20.28 -12.55
C PRO A 189 -10.75 18.79 -12.41
N ASP A 190 -11.61 17.90 -12.92
CA ASP A 190 -11.46 16.45 -12.84
C ASP A 190 -10.62 15.87 -13.97
N THR A 191 -10.20 16.68 -14.94
CA THR A 191 -9.35 16.22 -16.06
C THR A 191 -7.98 15.80 -15.53
N ILE A 192 -7.53 14.62 -15.95
CA ILE A 192 -6.22 14.07 -15.58
C ILE A 192 -5.10 14.86 -16.26
N ILE A 193 -4.07 15.20 -15.52
CA ILE A 193 -2.95 16.02 -16.03
C ILE A 193 -2.27 15.39 -17.23
N ARG A 194 -2.12 14.07 -17.29
CA ARG A 194 -1.58 13.36 -18.46
C ARG A 194 -2.37 13.70 -19.71
N ASP A 195 -3.69 13.62 -19.65
CA ASP A 195 -4.54 13.88 -20.81
C ASP A 195 -4.44 15.33 -21.26
N ILE A 196 -4.30 16.27 -20.32
CA ILE A 196 -4.08 17.69 -20.63
C ILE A 196 -2.76 17.86 -21.39
N VAL A 197 -1.69 17.25 -20.92
CA VAL A 197 -0.35 17.37 -21.51
C VAL A 197 -0.25 16.67 -22.86
N ASP A 198 -0.86 15.50 -23.00
CA ASP A 198 -0.82 14.69 -24.23
C ASP A 198 -1.63 15.36 -25.35
N ILE A 199 -2.79 15.94 -25.02
CA ILE A 199 -3.71 16.52 -26.01
C ILE A 199 -3.38 18.00 -26.28
N TYR A 200 -2.97 18.72 -25.24
CA TYR A 200 -2.67 20.15 -25.31
C TYR A 200 -1.25 20.46 -24.79
N PRO A 201 -0.19 20.05 -25.50
CA PRO A 201 1.20 20.22 -25.05
C PRO A 201 1.61 21.68 -24.82
N ASN A 202 0.92 22.64 -25.44
CA ASN A 202 1.10 24.06 -25.21
C ASN A 202 0.67 24.54 -23.82
N THR A 203 -0.02 23.70 -23.02
CA THR A 203 -0.36 23.97 -21.63
C THR A 203 0.77 23.65 -20.64
N VAL A 204 1.78 22.90 -21.05
CA VAL A 204 2.94 22.51 -20.24
C VAL A 204 3.61 23.69 -19.52
N PRO A 205 3.89 24.82 -20.19
CA PRO A 205 4.48 25.98 -19.48
C PRO A 205 3.60 26.53 -18.36
N VAL A 206 2.28 26.44 -18.50
CA VAL A 206 1.34 26.88 -17.45
C VAL A 206 1.43 25.98 -16.22
N LEU A 207 1.46 24.66 -16.41
CA LEU A 207 1.63 23.69 -15.33
C LEU A 207 3.00 23.82 -14.65
N GLN A 208 4.05 24.05 -15.43
CA GLN A 208 5.38 24.32 -14.88
C GLN A 208 5.44 25.60 -14.06
N SER A 209 4.70 26.63 -14.44
CA SER A 209 4.68 27.91 -13.73
C SER A 209 4.10 27.83 -12.31
N ILE A 210 3.32 26.82 -11.99
CA ILE A 210 2.80 26.55 -10.65
C ILE A 210 3.69 25.59 -9.83
N GLY A 211 4.86 25.22 -10.35
CA GLY A 211 5.82 24.35 -9.66
C GLY A 211 5.76 22.89 -10.08
N MET A 212 4.98 22.51 -11.08
CA MET A 212 4.95 21.14 -11.63
C MET A 212 6.15 20.87 -12.54
N GLY A 213 7.34 20.73 -11.94
CA GLY A 213 8.57 20.43 -12.71
C GLY A 213 8.66 18.97 -13.20
N CYS A 214 7.83 18.07 -12.70
CA CYS A 214 7.92 16.62 -12.92
C CYS A 214 6.83 16.07 -13.85
N LEU A 215 6.44 16.80 -14.91
CA LEU A 215 5.39 16.37 -15.86
C LEU A 215 5.72 15.07 -16.63
N GLY A 216 6.92 14.52 -16.48
CA GLY A 216 7.29 13.20 -16.99
C GLY A 216 7.20 12.07 -15.94
N CYS A 217 6.79 12.35 -14.69
CA CYS A 217 6.65 11.36 -13.65
C CYS A 217 5.22 10.78 -13.67
N PRO A 218 5.04 9.44 -13.74
CA PRO A 218 3.72 8.84 -13.76
C PRO A 218 2.82 9.24 -12.59
N SER A 219 3.39 9.47 -11.40
CA SER A 219 2.63 9.86 -10.22
C SER A 219 2.06 11.29 -10.28
N SER A 220 2.76 12.22 -10.92
CA SER A 220 2.27 13.61 -11.04
C SER A 220 1.34 13.83 -12.24
N THR A 221 1.26 12.87 -13.16
CA THR A 221 0.44 12.97 -14.37
C THR A 221 -0.85 12.18 -14.29
N MET A 222 -1.03 11.31 -13.29
CA MET A 222 -2.25 10.53 -13.09
C MET A 222 -3.25 11.16 -12.12
N GLU A 223 -2.93 12.33 -11.57
CA GLU A 223 -3.82 13.05 -10.68
C GLU A 223 -4.75 14.01 -11.45
N PRO A 224 -5.96 14.28 -10.95
CA PRO A 224 -6.84 15.27 -11.52
C PRO A 224 -6.31 16.69 -11.26
N LEU A 225 -6.67 17.64 -12.13
CA LEU A 225 -6.19 19.00 -12.06
C LEU A 225 -6.48 19.71 -10.72
N TRP A 226 -7.64 19.43 -10.11
CA TRP A 226 -7.98 20.02 -8.81
C TRP A 226 -7.00 19.60 -7.71
N GLN A 227 -6.56 18.35 -7.72
CA GLN A 227 -5.62 17.82 -6.73
C GLN A 227 -4.23 18.45 -6.89
N ALA A 228 -3.76 18.57 -8.12
CA ALA A 228 -2.51 19.27 -8.40
C ALA A 228 -2.58 20.75 -7.97
N ALA A 229 -3.69 21.43 -8.23
CA ALA A 229 -3.90 22.82 -7.81
C ALA A 229 -3.81 22.96 -6.29
N GLU A 230 -4.42 22.03 -5.54
CA GLU A 230 -4.38 22.01 -4.07
C GLU A 230 -2.96 21.78 -3.54
N ILE A 231 -2.24 20.78 -4.07
CA ILE A 231 -0.85 20.46 -3.69
C ILE A 231 0.07 21.67 -3.92
N HIS A 232 -0.12 22.39 -5.00
CA HIS A 232 0.71 23.54 -5.36
C HIS A 232 0.17 24.88 -4.81
N GLY A 233 -0.89 24.86 -4.00
CA GLY A 233 -1.44 26.03 -3.33
C GLY A 233 -2.04 27.08 -4.27
N VAL A 234 -2.57 26.68 -5.42
CA VAL A 234 -3.19 27.55 -6.41
C VAL A 234 -4.69 27.30 -6.51
N ASN A 235 -5.46 28.34 -6.85
CA ASN A 235 -6.87 28.18 -7.10
C ASN A 235 -7.10 27.42 -8.42
N VAL A 236 -7.88 26.33 -8.39
CA VAL A 236 -8.11 25.47 -9.56
C VAL A 236 -8.80 26.22 -10.71
N TYR A 237 -9.69 27.16 -10.41
CA TYR A 237 -10.40 27.92 -11.46
C TYR A 237 -9.50 28.96 -12.11
N ASP A 238 -8.56 29.57 -11.37
CA ASP A 238 -7.54 30.46 -11.93
C ASP A 238 -6.58 29.69 -12.83
N LEU A 239 -6.21 28.47 -12.40
CA LEU A 239 -5.38 27.57 -13.21
C LEU A 239 -6.10 27.13 -14.49
N LEU A 240 -7.38 26.77 -14.39
CA LEU A 240 -8.23 26.43 -15.53
C LEU A 240 -8.30 27.56 -16.57
N ASN A 241 -8.51 28.79 -16.13
CA ASN A 241 -8.55 29.95 -17.03
C ASN A 241 -7.23 30.12 -17.79
N LYS A 242 -6.09 29.92 -17.14
CA LYS A 242 -4.77 29.96 -17.78
C LYS A 242 -4.56 28.82 -18.79
N LEU A 243 -4.97 27.59 -18.41
CA LEU A 243 -4.87 26.43 -19.28
C LEU A 243 -5.78 26.56 -20.52
N GLU A 244 -7.01 27.02 -20.34
CA GLU A 244 -7.94 27.26 -21.43
C GLU A 244 -7.46 28.39 -22.38
N THR A 245 -6.80 29.40 -21.84
CA THR A 245 -6.17 30.45 -22.65
C THR A 245 -5.02 29.89 -23.46
N ALA A 246 -4.15 29.11 -22.85
CA ALA A 246 -3.03 28.45 -23.53
C ALA A 246 -3.53 27.46 -24.60
N ARG A 247 -4.58 26.69 -24.30
CA ARG A 247 -5.21 25.76 -25.25
C ARG A 247 -5.73 26.45 -26.51
N LYS A 248 -6.37 27.63 -26.38
CA LYS A 248 -6.99 28.37 -27.47
C LYS A 248 -5.99 29.22 -28.27
N GLY A 249 -4.82 29.44 -27.73
CA GLY A 249 -3.75 30.25 -28.38
C GLY A 249 -2.82 29.46 -29.28
N ALA A 250 -3.16 28.22 -29.66
CA ALA A 250 -2.40 27.33 -30.55
C ALA A 250 -2.99 27.32 -31.97
#